data_e0b5cca7fe0724f67804017a32d888aa
#
_entry.id   e0b5cca7fe0724f67804017a32d888aa
#
_cell.length_a   1.000
_cell.length_b   1.000
_cell.length_c   1.000
_cell.angle_alpha   90.00
_cell.angle_beta   90.00
_cell.angle_gamma   90.00
#
_symmetry.space_group_name_H-M   'P 1'
#
loop_
_entity.id
_entity.type
_entity.pdbx_description
1 polymer ?
#
loop_
_entity_poly.entity_id
_entity_poly.type
_entity_poly.pdbx_seq_one_letter_code
_entity_poly.pdbx_strand_id
1 'polypeptide(L)'
;MKNPLFAHHDGSEIYISNSAPAIREEVNFRFRISNDVTLDRAMLRVYHDGEPRLFEMSIADIGPVETWWSVSVPVLNPVTPYRFLLIKDGNYSWLNAAGLFPYEVTSTNDFKILARPGFPKWINRSVFYQIFPDRFASSGKKYKAPENFIRRNWDDLPKGKDPTTGVELFGGDLPGVEQHLDHIVELGINGIYFTPFFAANSTHRYDASSFDEVDPLLGGDKAMFSLKRKTKELGIAVMGDLTTNHCGRLHPWLIKALKDKKSKERAFFYWDKSIPHGYVGWWGLASLPKFNFSSELLKRRLYSGKDSIVRKWLQAPYSMSGWRIDVGNMTGRYFEDDFNAEVVHGIRQAMDETNPDAWLVAENADHFPADLNGLGWHGTMNYNGFMRPIWGWLNKDPQVEYGFFGQPTDIPKVTGPQLVSAMTQFNAGIPWRNLVASMLLLDSHDTARFRNVVGKDPVRHLVGMALLLTYPGVPSIFAGDEIGLEGAWGEDARRTIPWDKRERWDNKFFEEVKALVAVRRSSEALALGGLRFIYVTDDVVAFLRESHAETILVALSRNPVQFNISLAPFGFEVEKVLYGSGQIGAHISRNDTEPAVGIYQLSRS
;
A
#
# COMPACT_ATOMS: atom_id res chain seq x y z
N MET A 1 -9.47 27.31 0.80
CA MET A 1 -10.48 27.93 1.68
C MET A 1 -9.98 27.85 3.11
N LYS A 2 -9.90 28.94 3.83
CA LYS A 2 -9.62 28.88 5.27
C LYS A 2 -10.81 28.19 5.93
N ASN A 3 -10.58 27.01 6.51
CA ASN A 3 -11.62 26.37 7.32
C ASN A 3 -11.72 27.11 8.66
N PRO A 4 -12.80 27.87 8.92
CA PRO A 4 -12.88 28.75 10.09
C PRO A 4 -12.90 28.00 11.42
N LEU A 5 -13.19 26.69 11.42
CA LEU A 5 -13.30 25.90 12.64
C LEU A 5 -12.01 25.14 13.00
N PHE A 6 -11.09 24.90 12.08
CA PHE A 6 -9.84 24.12 12.30
C PHE A 6 -10.02 22.84 13.11
N ALA A 7 -11.23 22.23 13.08
CA ALA A 7 -11.51 21.00 13.80
C ALA A 7 -10.78 19.82 13.13
N HIS A 8 -10.20 18.95 13.94
CA HIS A 8 -9.44 17.82 13.43
C HIS A 8 -9.64 16.53 14.22
N HIS A 9 -9.78 15.45 13.47
CA HIS A 9 -9.77 14.06 13.89
C HIS A 9 -9.37 13.21 12.69
N ASP A 10 -8.62 12.11 12.88
CA ASP A 10 -8.22 11.20 11.79
C ASP A 10 -8.38 9.70 12.13
N GLY A 11 -8.77 9.37 13.35
CA GLY A 11 -8.93 7.99 13.83
C GLY A 11 -7.63 7.35 14.34
N SER A 12 -6.52 8.10 14.44
CA SER A 12 -5.26 7.63 15.01
C SER A 12 -5.32 7.51 16.54
N GLU A 13 -4.27 6.93 17.12
CA GLU A 13 -4.18 6.64 18.57
C GLU A 13 -4.23 7.89 19.47
N ILE A 14 -3.89 9.08 18.96
CA ILE A 14 -4.05 10.33 19.73
C ILE A 14 -5.52 10.74 19.87
N TYR A 15 -6.41 10.21 19.02
CA TYR A 15 -7.85 10.51 19.04
C TYR A 15 -8.71 9.36 19.51
N ILE A 16 -8.25 8.12 19.41
CA ILE A 16 -8.98 6.90 19.74
C ILE A 16 -8.17 6.07 20.71
N SER A 17 -8.72 5.77 21.89
CA SER A 17 -7.99 5.04 22.94
C SER A 17 -7.68 3.57 22.57
N ASN A 18 -8.49 2.95 21.70
CA ASN A 18 -8.26 1.61 21.19
C ASN A 18 -8.87 1.47 19.78
N SER A 19 -8.03 1.23 18.77
CA SER A 19 -8.46 1.07 17.37
C SER A 19 -8.95 -0.35 17.03
N ALA A 20 -8.81 -1.31 17.95
CA ALA A 20 -9.24 -2.71 17.80
C ALA A 20 -9.92 -3.22 19.10
N PRO A 21 -11.01 -2.57 19.56
CA PRO A 21 -11.65 -2.91 20.80
C PRO A 21 -12.38 -4.27 20.72
N ALA A 22 -12.61 -4.87 21.87
CA ALA A 22 -13.59 -5.93 22.02
C ALA A 22 -15.02 -5.36 21.93
N ILE A 23 -15.99 -6.21 21.57
CA ILE A 23 -17.41 -5.83 21.65
C ILE A 23 -17.77 -5.52 23.12
N ARG A 24 -18.45 -4.39 23.33
CA ARG A 24 -18.83 -3.76 24.61
C ARG A 24 -17.67 -3.09 25.35
N GLU A 25 -16.47 -3.06 24.80
CA GLU A 25 -15.38 -2.26 25.35
C GLU A 25 -15.68 -0.77 25.18
N GLU A 26 -15.42 0.00 26.23
CA GLU A 26 -15.51 1.46 26.21
C GLU A 26 -14.32 2.05 25.48
N VAL A 27 -14.58 2.85 24.45
CA VAL A 27 -13.59 3.57 23.68
C VAL A 27 -13.77 5.07 23.90
N ASN A 28 -12.68 5.76 24.17
CA ASN A 28 -12.66 7.22 24.25
C ASN A 28 -12.44 7.78 22.84
N PHE A 29 -13.37 8.62 22.40
CA PHE A 29 -13.33 9.34 21.12
C PHE A 29 -13.02 10.82 21.41
N ARG A 30 -12.08 11.38 20.67
CA ARG A 30 -11.62 12.75 20.84
C ARG A 30 -11.59 13.48 19.50
N PHE A 31 -11.79 14.77 19.52
CA PHE A 31 -11.37 15.70 18.47
C PHE A 31 -10.77 16.94 19.11
N ARG A 32 -10.03 17.72 18.33
CA ARG A 32 -9.51 19.02 18.76
C ARG A 32 -9.97 20.13 17.83
N ILE A 33 -10.01 21.35 18.37
CA ILE A 33 -10.42 22.56 17.66
C ILE A 33 -9.59 23.74 18.16
N SER A 34 -9.32 24.74 17.31
CA SER A 34 -8.61 25.96 17.71
C SER A 34 -9.34 26.69 18.86
N ASN A 35 -8.58 27.23 19.80
CA ASN A 35 -9.12 28.08 20.89
C ASN A 35 -9.80 29.36 20.37
N ASP A 36 -9.56 29.75 19.11
CA ASP A 36 -10.26 30.88 18.47
C ASP A 36 -11.73 30.57 18.17
N VAL A 37 -12.15 29.31 18.35
CA VAL A 37 -13.51 28.84 18.08
C VAL A 37 -14.12 28.25 19.34
N THR A 38 -15.10 28.93 19.90
CA THR A 38 -15.93 28.40 20.99
C THR A 38 -17.13 27.65 20.42
N LEU A 39 -17.33 26.41 20.83
CA LEU A 39 -18.52 25.62 20.51
C LEU A 39 -19.52 25.73 21.66
N ASP A 40 -20.80 25.81 21.33
CA ASP A 40 -21.88 25.71 22.30
C ASP A 40 -22.02 24.29 22.83
N ARG A 41 -21.93 23.31 21.90
CA ARG A 41 -22.00 21.87 22.18
C ARG A 41 -21.24 21.09 21.12
N ALA A 42 -20.79 19.90 21.50
CA ALA A 42 -20.26 18.90 20.59
C ALA A 42 -20.88 17.52 20.88
N MET A 43 -21.18 16.76 19.83
CA MET A 43 -21.77 15.42 19.96
C MET A 43 -20.97 14.43 19.13
N LEU A 44 -20.80 13.22 19.64
CA LEU A 44 -20.38 12.06 18.87
C LEU A 44 -21.63 11.33 18.36
N ARG A 45 -21.76 11.15 17.06
CA ARG A 45 -22.77 10.27 16.47
C ARG A 45 -22.14 8.93 16.13
N VAL A 46 -22.72 7.85 16.65
CA VAL A 46 -22.37 6.47 16.31
C VAL A 46 -23.59 5.71 15.84
N TYR A 47 -23.40 4.61 15.10
CA TYR A 47 -24.48 3.68 14.81
C TYR A 47 -24.45 2.50 15.80
N HIS A 48 -25.60 2.23 16.43
CA HIS A 48 -25.84 1.01 17.21
C HIS A 48 -26.96 0.23 16.54
N ASP A 49 -26.67 -0.98 16.09
CA ASP A 49 -27.63 -1.88 15.44
C ASP A 49 -28.35 -1.23 14.23
N GLY A 50 -27.63 -0.40 13.49
CA GLY A 50 -28.13 0.30 12.32
C GLY A 50 -28.81 1.66 12.61
N GLU A 51 -29.00 2.03 13.89
CA GLU A 51 -29.64 3.29 14.26
C GLU A 51 -28.62 4.31 14.81
N PRO A 52 -28.71 5.59 14.41
CA PRO A 52 -27.83 6.63 14.90
C PRO A 52 -28.14 6.99 16.36
N ARG A 53 -27.09 7.13 17.16
CA ARG A 53 -27.16 7.65 18.53
C ARG A 53 -26.16 8.77 18.71
N LEU A 54 -26.59 9.80 19.43
CA LEU A 54 -25.80 10.98 19.75
C LEU A 54 -25.38 10.93 21.23
N PHE A 55 -24.10 11.12 21.48
CA PHE A 55 -23.52 11.20 22.81
C PHE A 55 -22.89 12.57 22.98
N GLU A 56 -23.28 13.29 24.03
CA GLU A 56 -22.72 14.61 24.34
C GLU A 56 -21.27 14.47 24.75
N MET A 57 -20.44 15.34 24.20
CA MET A 57 -19.01 15.42 24.50
C MET A 57 -18.74 16.53 25.51
N SER A 58 -17.69 16.37 26.28
CA SER A 58 -17.19 17.39 27.22
C SER A 58 -15.79 17.82 26.83
N ILE A 59 -15.40 19.01 27.28
CA ILE A 59 -14.02 19.48 27.18
C ILE A 59 -13.15 18.58 28.08
N ALA A 60 -12.17 17.94 27.47
CA ALA A 60 -11.23 17.06 28.15
C ALA A 60 -9.95 17.79 28.55
N ASP A 61 -9.52 18.76 27.73
CA ASP A 61 -8.31 19.52 27.97
C ASP A 61 -8.36 20.84 27.18
N ILE A 62 -7.77 21.89 27.74
CA ILE A 62 -7.58 23.19 27.08
C ILE A 62 -6.08 23.48 27.05
N GLY A 63 -5.48 23.22 25.90
CA GLY A 63 -4.10 23.58 25.64
C GLY A 63 -3.91 25.06 25.28
N PRO A 64 -2.66 25.48 25.02
CA PRO A 64 -2.37 26.89 24.68
C PRO A 64 -3.09 27.40 23.42
N VAL A 65 -3.31 26.55 22.44
CA VAL A 65 -3.85 26.91 21.10
C VAL A 65 -5.06 26.09 20.68
N GLU A 66 -5.32 24.94 21.30
CA GLU A 66 -6.36 23.98 20.92
C GLU A 66 -7.09 23.44 22.14
N THR A 67 -8.41 23.32 22.01
CA THR A 67 -9.30 22.66 22.98
C THR A 67 -9.61 21.25 22.49
N TRP A 68 -9.50 20.26 23.39
CA TRP A 68 -9.82 18.88 23.15
C TRP A 68 -11.18 18.52 23.75
N TRP A 69 -12.01 17.91 22.92
CA TRP A 69 -13.31 17.36 23.30
C TRP A 69 -13.25 15.86 23.32
N SER A 70 -13.94 15.23 24.27
CA SER A 70 -13.98 13.77 24.37
C SER A 70 -15.30 13.23 24.90
N VAL A 71 -15.54 11.94 24.58
CA VAL A 71 -16.59 11.11 25.17
C VAL A 71 -16.17 9.66 25.11
N SER A 72 -16.51 8.88 26.13
CA SER A 72 -16.34 7.41 26.14
C SER A 72 -17.66 6.74 25.80
N VAL A 73 -17.64 5.79 24.85
CA VAL A 73 -18.83 5.08 24.37
C VAL A 73 -18.49 3.61 24.14
N PRO A 74 -19.37 2.66 24.59
CA PRO A 74 -19.15 1.26 24.29
C PRO A 74 -19.32 0.93 22.81
N VAL A 75 -18.39 0.17 22.24
CA VAL A 75 -18.46 -0.30 20.86
C VAL A 75 -19.32 -1.56 20.81
N LEU A 76 -20.54 -1.47 20.29
CA LEU A 76 -21.52 -2.54 20.32
C LEU A 76 -21.55 -3.40 19.04
N ASN A 77 -21.05 -2.86 17.91
CA ASN A 77 -21.08 -3.54 16.62
C ASN A 77 -19.68 -3.83 16.11
N PRO A 78 -19.48 -4.91 15.32
CA PRO A 78 -18.18 -5.25 14.75
C PRO A 78 -17.57 -4.17 13.86
N VAL A 79 -18.42 -3.40 13.17
CA VAL A 79 -18.05 -2.19 12.42
C VAL A 79 -18.94 -1.07 12.93
N THR A 80 -18.35 -0.05 13.51
CA THR A 80 -19.06 1.10 14.08
C THR A 80 -18.65 2.37 13.35
N PRO A 81 -19.47 2.86 12.40
CA PRO A 81 -19.28 4.18 11.81
C PRO A 81 -19.56 5.28 12.82
N TYR A 82 -18.77 6.35 12.79
CA TYR A 82 -18.97 7.50 13.68
C TYR A 82 -18.52 8.80 13.01
N ARG A 83 -19.09 9.95 13.50
CA ARG A 83 -18.70 11.31 13.13
C ARG A 83 -19.07 12.28 14.23
N PHE A 84 -18.58 13.52 14.15
CA PHE A 84 -18.81 14.53 15.17
C PHE A 84 -19.76 15.61 14.64
N LEU A 85 -20.71 16.01 15.49
CA LEU A 85 -21.58 17.16 15.28
C LEU A 85 -21.07 18.31 16.14
N LEU A 86 -20.70 19.41 15.51
CA LEU A 86 -20.19 20.62 16.16
C LEU A 86 -21.27 21.70 16.05
N ILE A 87 -21.70 22.25 17.18
CA ILE A 87 -22.77 23.26 17.25
C ILE A 87 -22.18 24.58 17.73
N LYS A 88 -22.44 25.67 16.99
CA LYS A 88 -21.97 27.01 17.27
C LYS A 88 -23.00 28.03 16.79
N ASP A 89 -23.40 28.97 17.67
CA ASP A 89 -24.32 30.06 17.36
C ASP A 89 -25.62 29.58 16.65
N GLY A 90 -26.18 28.46 17.12
CA GLY A 90 -27.38 27.83 16.56
C GLY A 90 -27.19 27.16 15.19
N ASN A 91 -25.98 27.16 14.63
CA ASN A 91 -25.62 26.45 13.42
C ASN A 91 -24.86 25.17 13.76
N TYR A 92 -24.79 24.24 12.80
CA TYR A 92 -24.05 23.02 12.98
C TYR A 92 -23.10 22.70 11.83
N SER A 93 -22.09 21.88 12.13
CA SER A 93 -21.19 21.28 11.14
C SER A 93 -20.90 19.83 11.49
N TRP A 94 -20.77 19.00 10.46
CA TRP A 94 -20.35 17.61 10.58
C TRP A 94 -18.86 17.46 10.28
N LEU A 95 -18.13 16.85 11.20
CA LEU A 95 -16.75 16.42 10.98
C LEU A 95 -16.74 14.91 10.74
N ASN A 96 -16.34 14.49 9.55
CA ASN A 96 -16.11 13.10 9.17
C ASN A 96 -14.73 12.93 8.51
N ALA A 97 -14.39 11.74 8.02
CA ALA A 97 -13.08 11.46 7.44
C ALA A 97 -12.79 12.23 6.13
N ALA A 98 -13.81 12.75 5.46
CA ALA A 98 -13.65 13.60 4.27
C ALA A 98 -13.50 15.10 4.60
N GLY A 99 -13.74 15.51 5.85
CA GLY A 99 -13.58 16.89 6.26
C GLY A 99 -14.73 17.44 7.11
N LEU A 100 -14.81 18.76 7.17
CA LEU A 100 -15.82 19.51 7.92
C LEU A 100 -16.84 20.15 6.97
N PHE A 101 -18.15 19.91 7.22
CA PHE A 101 -19.24 20.30 6.34
C PHE A 101 -20.36 21.03 7.11
N PRO A 102 -20.78 22.24 6.68
CA PRO A 102 -21.87 22.99 7.31
C PRO A 102 -23.27 22.55 6.81
N TYR A 103 -23.42 21.30 6.40
CA TYR A 103 -24.63 20.67 5.89
C TYR A 103 -24.63 19.17 6.12
N GLU A 104 -25.79 18.52 5.92
CA GLU A 104 -25.90 17.06 6.05
C GLU A 104 -25.02 16.32 5.04
N VAL A 105 -24.32 15.30 5.51
CA VAL A 105 -23.46 14.44 4.72
C VAL A 105 -23.86 12.98 4.88
N THR A 106 -23.56 12.16 3.86
CA THR A 106 -23.80 10.71 3.90
C THR A 106 -22.88 10.03 4.91
N SER A 107 -23.23 8.81 5.37
CA SER A 107 -22.40 8.01 6.26
C SER A 107 -21.25 7.28 5.54
N THR A 108 -21.15 7.38 4.22
CA THR A 108 -20.12 6.69 3.42
C THR A 108 -18.70 7.02 3.92
N ASN A 109 -18.46 8.28 4.23
CA ASN A 109 -17.18 8.79 4.70
C ASN A 109 -17.13 9.03 6.22
N ASP A 110 -18.00 8.38 6.99
CA ASP A 110 -17.86 8.37 8.44
C ASP A 110 -16.57 7.65 8.83
N PHE A 111 -15.91 8.12 9.87
CA PHE A 111 -14.83 7.35 10.50
C PHE A 111 -15.37 5.99 10.93
N LYS A 112 -14.50 4.99 11.01
CA LYS A 112 -14.92 3.63 11.40
C LYS A 112 -13.98 3.07 12.44
N ILE A 113 -14.55 2.48 13.49
CA ILE A 113 -13.84 1.63 14.43
C ILE A 113 -14.27 0.19 14.21
N LEU A 114 -13.33 -0.74 14.31
CA LEU A 114 -13.56 -2.15 14.04
C LEU A 114 -13.29 -2.97 15.30
N ALA A 115 -14.35 -3.51 15.90
CA ALA A 115 -14.25 -4.43 17.04
C ALA A 115 -13.87 -5.84 16.57
N ARG A 116 -12.66 -5.98 16.04
CA ARG A 116 -12.10 -7.19 15.44
C ARG A 116 -10.58 -7.17 15.57
N PRO A 117 -9.89 -8.34 15.48
CA PRO A 117 -8.44 -8.38 15.52
C PRO A 117 -7.81 -7.41 14.54
N GLY A 118 -6.74 -6.76 14.96
CA GLY A 118 -5.99 -5.82 14.13
C GLY A 118 -5.12 -6.53 13.09
N PHE A 119 -4.08 -5.85 12.68
CA PHE A 119 -3.03 -6.34 11.78
C PHE A 119 -1.73 -6.55 12.56
N PRO A 120 -0.75 -7.30 12.02
CA PRO A 120 0.55 -7.50 12.65
C PRO A 120 1.30 -6.18 12.86
N LYS A 121 1.62 -5.82 14.11
CA LYS A 121 2.21 -4.52 14.45
C LYS A 121 3.59 -4.26 13.83
N TRP A 122 4.33 -5.32 13.50
CA TRP A 122 5.68 -5.21 12.93
C TRP A 122 5.70 -4.49 11.57
N ILE A 123 4.60 -4.52 10.80
CA ILE A 123 4.54 -3.89 9.48
C ILE A 123 4.66 -2.35 9.54
N ASN A 124 4.22 -1.71 10.62
CA ASN A 124 4.19 -0.25 10.73
C ASN A 124 5.58 0.40 10.68
N ARG A 125 6.59 -0.31 11.19
CA ARG A 125 8.00 0.13 11.16
C ARG A 125 8.77 -0.51 10.00
N SER A 126 8.06 -1.15 9.05
CA SER A 126 8.68 -1.80 7.91
C SER A 126 8.73 -0.87 6.70
N VAL A 127 9.80 -1.05 5.93
CA VAL A 127 9.94 -0.57 4.56
C VAL A 127 10.16 -1.80 3.70
N PHE A 128 9.28 -2.01 2.73
CA PHE A 128 9.35 -3.15 1.83
C PHE A 128 10.12 -2.82 0.56
N TYR A 129 10.69 -3.85 -0.03
CA TYR A 129 11.40 -3.80 -1.30
C TYR A 129 10.79 -4.84 -2.24
N GLN A 130 10.15 -4.37 -3.31
CA GLN A 130 9.51 -5.24 -4.28
C GLN A 130 10.57 -5.80 -5.23
N ILE A 131 10.67 -7.11 -5.31
CA ILE A 131 11.60 -7.82 -6.19
C ILE A 131 10.83 -8.59 -7.27
N PHE A 132 11.16 -8.30 -8.53
CA PHE A 132 10.81 -9.14 -9.68
C PHE A 132 11.96 -10.15 -9.88
N PRO A 133 11.80 -11.45 -9.54
CA PRO A 133 12.94 -12.37 -9.37
C PRO A 133 13.84 -12.52 -10.59
N ASP A 134 13.26 -12.58 -11.80
CA ASP A 134 14.03 -12.73 -13.05
C ASP A 134 14.92 -11.52 -13.38
N ARG A 135 14.68 -10.35 -12.76
CA ARG A 135 15.30 -9.07 -13.13
C ARG A 135 16.14 -8.42 -12.03
N PHE A 136 16.13 -8.98 -10.82
CA PHE A 136 16.86 -8.36 -9.71
C PHE A 136 18.34 -8.70 -9.72
N ALA A 137 18.68 -9.98 -9.60
CA ALA A 137 20.08 -10.44 -9.58
C ALA A 137 20.20 -11.88 -10.04
N SER A 138 21.28 -12.20 -10.75
CA SER A 138 21.58 -13.55 -11.21
C SER A 138 22.79 -14.12 -10.46
N SER A 139 22.67 -15.34 -9.95
CA SER A 139 23.79 -16.05 -9.35
C SER A 139 24.79 -16.60 -10.39
N GLY A 140 24.50 -16.45 -11.69
CA GLY A 140 25.27 -17.03 -12.78
C GLY A 140 24.98 -18.53 -13.02
N LYS A 141 24.12 -19.17 -12.21
CA LYS A 141 23.70 -20.55 -12.44
C LYS A 141 22.84 -20.67 -13.69
N LYS A 142 23.10 -21.69 -14.48
CA LYS A 142 22.31 -21.96 -15.69
C LYS A 142 21.29 -23.04 -15.38
N TYR A 143 20.01 -22.66 -15.38
CA TYR A 143 18.90 -23.59 -15.26
C TYR A 143 18.39 -24.02 -16.64
N LYS A 144 17.84 -25.23 -16.74
CA LYS A 144 17.22 -25.71 -18.00
C LYS A 144 15.85 -25.04 -18.14
N ALA A 145 15.77 -24.05 -19.02
CA ALA A 145 14.50 -23.41 -19.34
C ALA A 145 13.70 -24.23 -20.37
N PRO A 146 12.36 -24.19 -20.34
CA PRO A 146 11.51 -24.67 -21.43
C PRO A 146 11.87 -24.01 -22.77
N GLU A 147 11.55 -24.68 -23.89
CA GLU A 147 11.93 -24.23 -25.24
C GLU A 147 11.30 -22.90 -25.68
N ASN A 148 10.16 -22.55 -25.09
CA ASN A 148 9.46 -21.30 -25.38
C ASN A 148 10.11 -20.06 -24.76
N PHE A 149 11.05 -20.23 -23.83
CA PHE A 149 11.73 -19.08 -23.22
C PHE A 149 12.85 -18.57 -24.12
N ILE A 150 12.93 -17.25 -24.23
CA ILE A 150 13.93 -16.52 -25.01
C ILE A 150 14.97 -15.97 -24.03
N ARG A 151 16.18 -16.54 -24.04
CA ARG A 151 17.26 -16.02 -23.18
C ARG A 151 17.74 -14.66 -23.65
N ARG A 152 17.91 -13.74 -22.69
CA ARG A 152 18.44 -12.39 -22.88
C ARG A 152 19.76 -12.26 -22.14
N ASN A 153 20.59 -11.32 -22.58
CA ASN A 153 21.72 -10.88 -21.78
C ASN A 153 21.24 -9.98 -20.65
N TRP A 154 21.97 -9.95 -19.54
CA TRP A 154 21.59 -9.15 -18.36
C TRP A 154 21.41 -7.66 -18.68
N ASP A 155 22.23 -7.12 -19.56
CA ASP A 155 22.19 -5.71 -19.95
C ASP A 155 21.22 -5.36 -21.08
N ASP A 156 20.54 -6.33 -21.66
CA ASP A 156 19.56 -6.08 -22.70
C ASP A 156 18.34 -5.35 -22.12
N LEU A 157 17.70 -4.49 -22.93
CA LEU A 157 16.41 -3.94 -22.55
C LEU A 157 15.31 -4.93 -22.84
N PRO A 158 14.25 -5.01 -22.01
CA PRO A 158 13.05 -5.76 -22.33
C PRO A 158 12.45 -5.27 -23.66
N LYS A 159 11.91 -6.18 -24.45
CA LYS A 159 11.23 -5.80 -25.71
C LYS A 159 9.94 -4.99 -25.49
N GLY A 160 9.42 -5.06 -24.30
CA GLY A 160 8.27 -4.29 -23.92
C GLY A 160 6.97 -4.77 -24.53
N LYS A 161 6.36 -4.00 -25.45
CA LYS A 161 5.05 -4.32 -26.09
C LYS A 161 5.07 -5.48 -27.08
N ASP A 162 6.16 -6.21 -27.18
CA ASP A 162 6.28 -7.40 -28.02
C ASP A 162 5.53 -8.58 -27.37
N PRO A 163 4.80 -9.41 -28.13
CA PRO A 163 4.09 -10.59 -27.61
C PRO A 163 4.99 -11.59 -26.87
N THR A 164 6.31 -11.57 -27.14
CA THR A 164 7.28 -12.48 -26.51
C THR A 164 7.83 -11.95 -25.20
N THR A 165 7.50 -10.75 -24.76
CA THR A 165 8.08 -10.13 -23.57
C THR A 165 7.86 -10.95 -22.28
N GLY A 166 6.71 -11.64 -22.18
CA GLY A 166 6.39 -12.50 -21.03
C GLY A 166 7.28 -13.74 -20.89
N VAL A 167 8.04 -14.10 -21.95
CA VAL A 167 8.96 -15.26 -21.95
C VAL A 167 10.42 -14.88 -22.14
N GLU A 168 10.76 -13.59 -22.07
CA GLU A 168 12.14 -13.10 -22.07
C GLU A 168 12.79 -13.41 -20.72
N LEU A 169 13.73 -14.37 -20.71
CA LEU A 169 14.42 -14.85 -19.51
C LEU A 169 15.79 -14.17 -19.37
N PHE A 170 15.94 -13.30 -18.40
CA PHE A 170 17.21 -12.65 -18.08
C PHE A 170 18.05 -13.46 -17.09
N GLY A 171 17.41 -14.34 -16.34
CA GLY A 171 18.08 -15.33 -15.53
C GLY A 171 18.41 -14.89 -14.10
N GLY A 172 17.65 -13.92 -13.58
CA GLY A 172 17.65 -13.64 -12.14
C GLY A 172 17.08 -14.83 -11.37
N ASP A 173 17.61 -15.04 -10.16
CA ASP A 173 17.26 -16.17 -9.33
C ASP A 173 17.36 -15.86 -7.81
N LEU A 174 16.80 -16.73 -6.96
CA LEU A 174 16.83 -16.54 -5.51
C LEU A 174 18.24 -16.56 -4.92
N PRO A 175 19.18 -17.41 -5.39
CA PRO A 175 20.58 -17.29 -4.95
C PRO A 175 21.21 -15.94 -5.31
N GLY A 176 20.87 -15.35 -6.45
CA GLY A 176 21.27 -13.98 -6.80
C GLY A 176 20.71 -12.95 -5.83
N VAL A 177 19.43 -13.08 -5.44
CA VAL A 177 18.84 -12.24 -4.38
C VAL A 177 19.61 -12.40 -3.07
N GLU A 178 19.90 -13.64 -2.66
CA GLU A 178 20.66 -13.93 -1.43
C GLU A 178 22.05 -13.27 -1.43
N GLN A 179 22.72 -13.21 -2.58
CA GLN A 179 24.02 -12.57 -2.74
C GLN A 179 24.00 -11.04 -2.61
N HIS A 180 22.84 -10.42 -2.78
CA HIS A 180 22.66 -8.96 -2.74
C HIS A 180 21.81 -8.48 -1.55
N LEU A 181 21.65 -9.31 -0.51
CA LEU A 181 20.96 -8.90 0.73
C LEU A 181 21.65 -7.72 1.43
N ASP A 182 22.97 -7.59 1.29
CA ASP A 182 23.72 -6.47 1.87
C ASP A 182 23.26 -5.12 1.33
N HIS A 183 22.90 -5.03 0.04
CA HIS A 183 22.29 -3.83 -0.54
C HIS A 183 20.96 -3.47 0.13
N ILE A 184 20.12 -4.45 0.38
CA ILE A 184 18.82 -4.29 1.05
C ILE A 184 19.01 -3.81 2.50
N VAL A 185 19.99 -4.39 3.20
CA VAL A 185 20.38 -3.97 4.56
C VAL A 185 20.96 -2.57 4.57
N GLU A 186 21.82 -2.24 3.61
CA GLU A 186 22.42 -0.90 3.46
C GLU A 186 21.37 0.18 3.29
N LEU A 187 20.30 -0.07 2.51
CA LEU A 187 19.15 0.82 2.37
C LEU A 187 18.32 0.95 3.66
N GLY A 188 18.54 0.10 4.66
CA GLY A 188 17.73 0.06 5.87
C GLY A 188 16.37 -0.63 5.70
N ILE A 189 16.16 -1.35 4.61
CA ILE A 189 14.94 -2.11 4.31
C ILE A 189 14.88 -3.36 5.17
N ASN A 190 13.69 -3.72 5.66
CA ASN A 190 13.45 -4.88 6.51
C ASN A 190 12.28 -5.76 6.06
N GLY A 191 11.78 -5.55 4.84
CA GLY A 191 10.77 -6.40 4.23
C GLY A 191 11.06 -6.62 2.75
N ILE A 192 10.93 -7.84 2.25
CA ILE A 192 10.97 -8.17 0.82
C ILE A 192 9.58 -8.64 0.41
N TYR A 193 9.05 -8.07 -0.66
CA TYR A 193 7.89 -8.53 -1.38
C TYR A 193 8.33 -9.08 -2.74
N PHE A 194 8.16 -10.38 -2.95
CA PHE A 194 8.40 -11.00 -4.24
C PHE A 194 7.13 -10.97 -5.09
N THR A 195 7.23 -10.58 -6.37
CA THR A 195 6.26 -11.01 -7.37
C THR A 195 6.27 -12.54 -7.47
N PRO A 196 5.31 -13.21 -8.14
CA PRO A 196 5.20 -14.65 -8.03
C PRO A 196 6.51 -15.41 -8.27
N PHE A 197 6.75 -16.42 -7.44
CA PHE A 197 7.93 -17.27 -7.49
C PHE A 197 7.60 -18.74 -7.79
N PHE A 198 6.34 -19.05 -8.05
CA PHE A 198 5.87 -20.39 -8.40
C PHE A 198 6.31 -20.80 -9.80
N ALA A 199 6.41 -22.12 -10.05
CA ALA A 199 6.66 -22.63 -11.39
C ALA A 199 5.59 -22.13 -12.37
N ALA A 200 5.99 -21.61 -13.52
CA ALA A 200 5.13 -21.01 -14.51
C ALA A 200 5.71 -21.10 -15.93
N ASN A 201 4.93 -20.70 -16.95
CA ASN A 201 5.35 -20.67 -18.34
C ASN A 201 5.73 -19.26 -18.83
N SER A 202 5.82 -18.32 -17.92
CA SER A 202 6.25 -16.94 -18.14
C SER A 202 7.25 -16.50 -17.09
N THR A 203 8.01 -15.42 -17.36
CA THR A 203 8.96 -14.85 -16.40
C THR A 203 8.27 -14.00 -15.32
N HIS A 204 7.04 -13.54 -15.56
CA HIS A 204 6.22 -12.86 -14.54
C HIS A 204 5.55 -13.81 -13.56
N ARG A 205 5.36 -15.07 -13.91
CA ARG A 205 4.85 -16.18 -13.08
C ARG A 205 3.43 -16.03 -12.56
N TYR A 206 2.65 -15.08 -13.06
CA TYR A 206 1.21 -14.99 -12.74
C TYR A 206 0.40 -16.13 -13.36
N ASP A 207 0.93 -16.81 -14.38
CA ASP A 207 0.38 -18.02 -14.98
C ASP A 207 0.93 -19.29 -14.30
N ALA A 208 0.84 -19.37 -12.97
CA ALA A 208 1.37 -20.48 -12.19
C ALA A 208 0.93 -21.85 -12.71
N SER A 209 1.88 -22.71 -13.01
CA SER A 209 1.67 -24.13 -13.36
C SER A 209 1.73 -25.05 -12.15
N SER A 210 2.19 -24.54 -11.00
CA SER A 210 2.14 -25.21 -9.70
C SER A 210 2.07 -24.12 -8.62
N PHE A 211 1.34 -24.39 -7.53
CA PHE A 211 1.39 -23.59 -6.31
C PHE A 211 2.13 -24.32 -5.18
N ASP A 212 2.68 -25.48 -5.48
CA ASP A 212 3.24 -26.37 -4.48
C ASP A 212 4.77 -26.31 -4.37
N GLU A 213 5.43 -25.63 -5.28
CA GLU A 213 6.90 -25.56 -5.35
C GLU A 213 7.36 -24.20 -5.90
N VAL A 214 8.57 -23.81 -5.51
CA VAL A 214 9.27 -22.68 -6.10
C VAL A 214 9.77 -23.05 -7.48
N ASP A 215 9.65 -22.12 -8.43
CA ASP A 215 10.12 -22.32 -9.81
C ASP A 215 11.58 -22.84 -9.85
N PRO A 216 11.85 -23.98 -10.51
CA PRO A 216 13.21 -24.46 -10.72
C PRO A 216 14.14 -23.43 -11.39
N LEU A 217 13.60 -22.52 -12.23
CA LEU A 217 14.36 -21.43 -12.84
C LEU A 217 14.83 -20.37 -11.84
N LEU A 218 14.23 -20.35 -10.65
CA LEU A 218 14.65 -19.50 -9.53
C LEU A 218 15.53 -20.24 -8.51
N GLY A 219 15.86 -21.50 -8.77
CA GLY A 219 16.65 -22.37 -7.88
C GLY A 219 15.83 -23.31 -7.02
N GLY A 220 14.50 -23.29 -7.14
CA GLY A 220 13.56 -24.19 -6.45
C GLY A 220 13.52 -23.99 -4.95
N ASP A 221 12.85 -24.92 -4.25
CA ASP A 221 12.62 -24.85 -2.80
C ASP A 221 13.91 -24.72 -1.97
N LYS A 222 14.99 -25.38 -2.41
CA LYS A 222 16.30 -25.30 -1.70
C LYS A 222 16.85 -23.87 -1.67
N ALA A 223 16.70 -23.14 -2.76
CA ALA A 223 17.13 -21.73 -2.82
C ALA A 223 16.25 -20.85 -1.92
N MET A 224 14.94 -21.09 -1.90
CA MET A 224 14.02 -20.38 -1.00
C MET A 224 14.35 -20.64 0.47
N PHE A 225 14.66 -21.88 0.84
CA PHE A 225 15.03 -22.20 2.23
C PHE A 225 16.33 -21.53 2.66
N SER A 226 17.33 -21.45 1.75
CA SER A 226 18.57 -20.73 2.01
C SER A 226 18.31 -19.26 2.22
N LEU A 227 17.59 -18.63 1.29
CA LEU A 227 17.21 -17.23 1.36
C LEU A 227 16.42 -16.92 2.64
N LYS A 228 15.42 -17.74 2.99
CA LYS A 228 14.62 -17.56 4.22
C LYS A 228 15.44 -17.64 5.50
N ARG A 229 16.43 -18.54 5.54
CA ARG A 229 17.36 -18.60 6.66
C ARG A 229 18.17 -17.31 6.79
N LYS A 230 18.76 -16.83 5.69
CA LYS A 230 19.55 -15.60 5.66
C LYS A 230 18.72 -14.36 6.00
N THR A 231 17.55 -14.21 5.41
CA THR A 231 16.67 -13.08 5.71
C THR A 231 16.21 -13.08 7.17
N LYS A 232 15.98 -14.26 7.77
CA LYS A 232 15.69 -14.39 9.20
C LYS A 232 16.85 -13.93 10.08
N GLU A 233 18.09 -14.31 9.75
CA GLU A 233 19.30 -13.88 10.45
C GLU A 233 19.46 -12.34 10.41
N LEU A 234 19.06 -11.72 9.30
CA LEU A 234 19.13 -10.27 9.08
C LEU A 234 17.88 -9.50 9.57
N GLY A 235 16.87 -10.18 10.11
CA GLY A 235 15.63 -9.55 10.55
C GLY A 235 14.75 -9.03 9.40
N ILE A 236 14.88 -9.58 8.20
CA ILE A 236 14.13 -9.21 7.01
C ILE A 236 12.91 -10.12 6.85
N ALA A 237 11.72 -9.54 6.85
CA ALA A 237 10.48 -10.23 6.53
C ALA A 237 10.43 -10.58 5.03
N VAL A 238 9.83 -11.72 4.67
CA VAL A 238 9.66 -12.12 3.27
C VAL A 238 8.21 -12.46 3.01
N MET A 239 7.61 -11.79 2.05
CA MET A 239 6.23 -11.94 1.64
C MET A 239 6.17 -12.39 0.18
N GLY A 240 5.20 -13.26 -0.14
CA GLY A 240 4.96 -13.75 -1.48
C GLY A 240 3.76 -13.10 -2.16
N ASP A 241 3.58 -13.42 -3.42
CA ASP A 241 2.46 -13.04 -4.26
C ASP A 241 1.67 -14.28 -4.66
N LEU A 242 0.35 -14.26 -4.47
CA LEU A 242 -0.52 -15.39 -4.72
C LEU A 242 -1.66 -15.01 -5.67
N THR A 243 -1.71 -15.68 -6.82
CA THR A 243 -2.82 -15.57 -7.75
C THR A 243 -3.99 -16.44 -7.27
N THR A 244 -5.04 -15.81 -6.75
CA THR A 244 -6.25 -16.50 -6.30
C THR A 244 -7.39 -16.38 -7.30
N ASN A 245 -7.26 -15.54 -8.33
CA ASN A 245 -8.26 -15.34 -9.36
C ASN A 245 -8.15 -16.36 -10.52
N HIS A 246 -6.95 -16.88 -10.79
CA HIS A 246 -6.66 -17.75 -11.93
C HIS A 246 -5.40 -18.60 -11.67
N CYS A 247 -5.14 -19.55 -12.54
CA CYS A 247 -3.84 -20.24 -12.63
C CYS A 247 -3.30 -20.15 -14.06
N GLY A 248 -2.20 -20.82 -14.35
CA GLY A 248 -1.66 -20.96 -15.70
C GLY A 248 -2.38 -22.04 -16.51
N ARG A 249 -2.40 -21.89 -17.84
CA ARG A 249 -2.97 -22.91 -18.75
C ARG A 249 -2.28 -24.27 -18.66
N LEU A 250 -1.05 -24.33 -18.18
CA LEU A 250 -0.29 -25.58 -17.98
C LEU A 250 -0.45 -26.16 -16.56
N HIS A 251 -1.28 -25.54 -15.73
CA HIS A 251 -1.55 -26.07 -14.40
C HIS A 251 -2.22 -27.46 -14.49
N PRO A 252 -1.76 -28.47 -13.72
CA PRO A 252 -2.31 -29.83 -13.74
C PRO A 252 -3.83 -29.89 -13.53
N TRP A 253 -4.39 -28.96 -12.78
CA TRP A 253 -5.85 -28.88 -12.57
C TRP A 253 -6.60 -28.62 -13.89
N LEU A 254 -6.15 -27.67 -14.71
CA LEU A 254 -6.79 -27.41 -16.01
C LEU A 254 -6.53 -28.53 -17.00
N ILE A 255 -5.28 -29.03 -17.08
CA ILE A 255 -4.93 -30.16 -17.98
C ILE A 255 -5.83 -31.36 -17.70
N LYS A 256 -6.03 -31.72 -16.43
CA LYS A 256 -6.90 -32.81 -16.03
C LYS A 256 -8.38 -32.52 -16.35
N ALA A 257 -8.84 -31.29 -16.09
CA ALA A 257 -10.19 -30.85 -16.40
C ALA A 257 -10.51 -30.86 -17.90
N LEU A 258 -9.54 -30.57 -18.75
CA LEU A 258 -9.66 -30.64 -20.21
C LEU A 258 -9.70 -32.10 -20.72
N LYS A 259 -8.83 -32.95 -20.17
CA LYS A 259 -8.70 -34.36 -20.55
C LYS A 259 -9.90 -35.20 -20.12
N ASP A 260 -10.39 -34.97 -18.91
CA ASP A 260 -11.50 -35.71 -18.30
C ASP A 260 -12.61 -34.77 -17.83
N LYS A 261 -13.71 -34.75 -18.60
CA LYS A 261 -14.88 -33.91 -18.27
C LYS A 261 -15.59 -34.33 -16.97
N LYS A 262 -15.29 -35.54 -16.43
CA LYS A 262 -15.84 -36.04 -15.17
C LYS A 262 -14.88 -35.81 -13.99
N SER A 263 -13.70 -35.27 -14.23
CA SER A 263 -12.74 -34.97 -13.16
C SER A 263 -13.30 -33.96 -12.17
N LYS A 264 -12.90 -34.06 -10.91
CA LYS A 264 -13.30 -33.12 -9.86
C LYS A 264 -12.78 -31.70 -10.15
N GLU A 265 -11.64 -31.58 -10.83
CA GLU A 265 -11.02 -30.33 -11.23
C GLU A 265 -11.83 -29.60 -12.31
N ARG A 266 -12.76 -30.30 -12.97
CA ARG A 266 -13.67 -29.67 -13.91
C ARG A 266 -14.47 -28.51 -13.29
N ALA A 267 -14.86 -28.65 -12.05
CA ALA A 267 -15.60 -27.65 -11.28
C ALA A 267 -14.75 -26.43 -10.86
N PHE A 268 -13.43 -26.47 -11.06
CA PHE A 268 -12.54 -25.35 -10.66
C PHE A 268 -12.59 -24.18 -11.65
N PHE A 269 -13.19 -24.37 -12.82
CA PHE A 269 -13.13 -23.40 -13.92
C PHE A 269 -14.52 -23.13 -14.49
N TYR A 270 -14.68 -21.96 -15.08
CA TYR A 270 -15.83 -21.61 -15.90
C TYR A 270 -15.64 -22.14 -17.31
N TRP A 271 -16.67 -22.76 -17.90
CA TRP A 271 -16.64 -23.39 -19.21
C TRP A 271 -17.63 -22.70 -20.15
N ASP A 272 -17.12 -22.29 -21.33
CA ASP A 272 -17.93 -21.64 -22.36
C ASP A 272 -17.52 -22.17 -23.75
N LYS A 273 -18.48 -22.78 -24.43
CA LYS A 273 -18.27 -23.35 -25.78
C LYS A 273 -18.14 -22.28 -26.86
N SER A 274 -18.56 -21.06 -26.61
CA SER A 274 -18.43 -19.95 -27.57
C SER A 274 -16.99 -19.40 -27.60
N ILE A 275 -16.19 -19.70 -26.59
CA ILE A 275 -14.78 -19.30 -26.50
C ILE A 275 -13.90 -20.34 -27.22
N PRO A 276 -12.97 -19.95 -28.11
CA PRO A 276 -12.16 -20.89 -28.89
C PRO A 276 -11.43 -21.97 -28.07
N HIS A 277 -10.95 -21.64 -26.88
CA HIS A 277 -10.26 -22.59 -26.00
C HIS A 277 -11.21 -23.31 -25.00
N GLY A 278 -12.52 -22.99 -25.02
CA GLY A 278 -13.57 -23.72 -24.31
C GLY A 278 -13.70 -23.41 -22.81
N TYR A 279 -12.93 -22.49 -22.26
CA TYR A 279 -12.99 -22.04 -20.87
C TYR A 279 -12.81 -20.53 -20.75
N VAL A 280 -13.26 -19.96 -19.65
CA VAL A 280 -13.11 -18.53 -19.38
C VAL A 280 -11.69 -18.25 -18.89
N GLY A 281 -11.03 -17.29 -19.52
CA GLY A 281 -9.76 -16.70 -19.05
C GLY A 281 -9.96 -15.32 -18.43
N TRP A 282 -9.10 -14.93 -17.52
CA TRP A 282 -9.07 -13.56 -17.00
C TRP A 282 -8.83 -12.59 -18.16
N TRP A 283 -9.72 -11.60 -18.33
CA TRP A 283 -9.76 -10.68 -19.47
C TRP A 283 -9.74 -11.37 -20.86
N GLY A 284 -10.27 -12.60 -20.93
CA GLY A 284 -10.29 -13.38 -22.17
C GLY A 284 -8.96 -14.06 -22.52
N LEU A 285 -7.94 -13.94 -21.68
CA LEU A 285 -6.61 -14.52 -21.89
C LEU A 285 -6.62 -16.02 -21.66
N ALA A 286 -6.38 -16.79 -22.73
CA ALA A 286 -6.30 -18.26 -22.65
C ALA A 286 -5.18 -18.77 -21.72
N SER A 287 -4.14 -17.97 -21.49
CA SER A 287 -3.04 -18.30 -20.59
C SER A 287 -3.43 -18.30 -19.11
N LEU A 288 -4.55 -17.64 -18.74
CA LEU A 288 -4.96 -17.34 -17.37
C LEU A 288 -6.38 -17.83 -17.07
N PRO A 289 -6.62 -19.18 -17.05
CA PRO A 289 -7.94 -19.77 -16.79
C PRO A 289 -8.48 -19.37 -15.43
N LYS A 290 -9.69 -18.77 -15.43
CA LYS A 290 -10.32 -18.17 -14.26
C LYS A 290 -10.91 -19.25 -13.35
N PHE A 291 -10.69 -19.10 -12.04
CA PHE A 291 -11.24 -19.99 -11.03
C PHE A 291 -12.72 -19.72 -10.74
N ASN A 292 -13.46 -20.82 -10.53
CA ASN A 292 -14.86 -20.83 -10.13
C ASN A 292 -14.99 -21.23 -8.65
N PHE A 293 -15.26 -20.26 -7.80
CA PHE A 293 -15.38 -20.45 -6.36
C PHE A 293 -16.75 -21.01 -5.90
N SER A 294 -17.65 -21.42 -6.81
CA SER A 294 -18.75 -22.31 -6.44
C SER A 294 -18.25 -23.71 -6.05
N SER A 295 -16.98 -24.04 -6.37
CA SER A 295 -16.36 -25.32 -6.06
C SER A 295 -15.76 -25.36 -4.66
N GLU A 296 -16.40 -26.10 -3.73
CA GLU A 296 -15.89 -26.35 -2.38
C GLU A 296 -14.52 -27.04 -2.36
N LEU A 297 -14.23 -27.88 -3.36
CA LEU A 297 -12.93 -28.53 -3.46
C LEU A 297 -11.83 -27.52 -3.86
N LEU A 298 -12.14 -26.53 -4.70
CA LEU A 298 -11.21 -25.45 -5.01
C LEU A 298 -10.92 -24.61 -3.76
N LYS A 299 -11.96 -24.18 -3.03
CA LYS A 299 -11.82 -23.45 -1.76
C LYS A 299 -10.93 -24.21 -0.79
N ARG A 300 -11.17 -25.52 -0.66
CA ARG A 300 -10.35 -26.39 0.19
C ARG A 300 -8.87 -26.43 -0.23
N ARG A 301 -8.60 -26.49 -1.54
CA ARG A 301 -7.23 -26.49 -2.06
C ARG A 301 -6.52 -25.16 -1.86
N LEU A 302 -7.22 -24.06 -2.05
CA LEU A 302 -6.61 -22.72 -1.99
C LEU A 302 -6.44 -22.24 -0.54
N TYR A 303 -7.48 -22.32 0.31
CA TYR A 303 -7.41 -21.70 1.64
C TYR A 303 -8.04 -22.50 2.78
N SER A 304 -9.18 -23.18 2.61
CA SER A 304 -9.92 -23.73 3.76
C SER A 304 -9.38 -25.08 4.28
N GLY A 305 -8.67 -25.85 3.45
CA GLY A 305 -8.06 -27.12 3.87
C GLY A 305 -6.83 -26.92 4.77
N LYS A 306 -6.54 -27.90 5.62
CA LYS A 306 -5.35 -27.88 6.51
C LYS A 306 -4.05 -27.84 5.74
N ASP A 307 -4.02 -28.43 4.55
CA ASP A 307 -2.92 -28.51 3.58
C ASP A 307 -3.07 -27.54 2.42
N SER A 308 -3.89 -26.48 2.60
CA SER A 308 -4.17 -25.49 1.56
C SER A 308 -2.92 -24.67 1.21
N ILE A 309 -2.92 -24.12 0.00
CA ILE A 309 -1.82 -23.30 -0.54
C ILE A 309 -1.52 -22.12 0.38
N VAL A 310 -2.57 -21.37 0.82
CA VAL A 310 -2.39 -20.23 1.73
C VAL A 310 -1.65 -20.64 2.99
N ARG A 311 -2.01 -21.78 3.61
CA ARG A 311 -1.43 -22.24 4.88
C ARG A 311 -0.02 -22.82 4.72
N LYS A 312 0.21 -23.59 3.67
CA LYS A 312 1.48 -24.28 3.40
C LYS A 312 2.67 -23.31 3.47
N TRP A 313 2.58 -22.20 2.80
CA TRP A 313 3.69 -21.25 2.68
C TRP A 313 3.92 -20.38 3.92
N LEU A 314 2.92 -20.29 4.79
CA LEU A 314 3.04 -19.59 6.08
C LEU A 314 3.68 -20.47 7.16
N GLN A 315 3.76 -21.79 6.93
CA GLN A 315 4.35 -22.77 7.84
C GLN A 315 5.78 -23.09 7.44
N ALA A 316 6.51 -23.71 8.39
CA ALA A 316 7.83 -24.26 8.09
C ALA A 316 7.74 -25.33 6.97
N PRO A 317 8.73 -25.41 6.07
CA PRO A 317 10.01 -24.68 6.11
C PRO A 317 10.00 -23.30 5.45
N TYR A 318 8.91 -22.90 4.75
CA TYR A 318 8.85 -21.63 4.02
C TYR A 318 8.70 -20.43 4.95
N SER A 319 7.78 -20.51 5.92
CA SER A 319 7.56 -19.47 6.95
C SER A 319 7.49 -18.05 6.38
N MET A 320 6.66 -17.85 5.33
CA MET A 320 6.45 -16.54 4.75
C MET A 320 5.80 -15.60 5.75
N SER A 321 6.15 -14.32 5.70
CA SER A 321 5.65 -13.28 6.60
C SER A 321 4.31 -12.67 6.15
N GLY A 322 3.78 -13.11 5.01
CA GLY A 322 2.51 -12.62 4.48
C GLY A 322 2.29 -12.94 3.00
N TRP A 323 1.14 -12.49 2.54
CA TRP A 323 0.70 -12.58 1.15
C TRP A 323 0.24 -11.25 0.58
N ARG A 324 0.69 -10.94 -0.63
CA ARG A 324 -0.02 -10.05 -1.54
C ARG A 324 -0.93 -10.92 -2.40
N ILE A 325 -2.20 -10.58 -2.46
CA ILE A 325 -3.16 -11.28 -3.32
C ILE A 325 -3.31 -10.52 -4.62
N ASP A 326 -2.92 -11.19 -5.70
CA ASP A 326 -3.06 -10.73 -7.07
C ASP A 326 -4.53 -10.57 -7.45
N VAL A 327 -4.87 -9.45 -8.10
CA VAL A 327 -6.24 -9.12 -8.55
C VAL A 327 -7.30 -9.40 -7.48
N GLY A 328 -7.05 -8.98 -6.23
CA GLY A 328 -7.90 -9.29 -5.08
C GLY A 328 -9.35 -8.87 -5.26
N ASN A 329 -9.59 -7.75 -5.96
CA ASN A 329 -10.92 -7.25 -6.29
C ASN A 329 -11.68 -8.12 -7.31
N MET A 330 -11.01 -8.93 -8.13
CA MET A 330 -11.64 -9.80 -9.13
C MET A 330 -11.72 -11.26 -8.68
N THR A 331 -11.01 -11.63 -7.62
CA THR A 331 -11.04 -12.98 -7.05
C THR A 331 -12.46 -13.34 -6.63
N GLY A 332 -12.98 -14.44 -7.15
CA GLY A 332 -14.34 -14.92 -6.85
C GLY A 332 -15.48 -14.20 -7.59
N ARG A 333 -15.19 -13.25 -8.49
CA ARG A 333 -16.22 -12.53 -9.24
C ARG A 333 -16.22 -12.92 -10.71
N TYR A 334 -17.40 -13.32 -11.24
CA TYR A 334 -17.63 -13.51 -12.66
C TYR A 334 -19.12 -13.38 -12.97
N PHE A 335 -19.51 -12.32 -13.68
CA PHE A 335 -20.90 -11.94 -13.95
C PHE A 335 -21.78 -11.94 -12.70
N GLU A 336 -22.81 -12.80 -12.66
CA GLU A 336 -23.71 -12.97 -11.50
C GLU A 336 -23.08 -13.66 -10.29
N ASP A 337 -21.95 -14.34 -10.48
CA ASP A 337 -21.22 -14.98 -9.38
C ASP A 337 -20.36 -13.95 -8.63
N ASP A 338 -20.69 -13.70 -7.37
CA ASP A 338 -19.86 -12.89 -6.45
C ASP A 338 -19.58 -13.65 -5.16
N PHE A 339 -18.51 -14.42 -5.16
CA PHE A 339 -17.97 -15.12 -3.98
C PHE A 339 -16.83 -14.33 -3.32
N ASN A 340 -16.57 -13.08 -3.74
CA ASN A 340 -15.38 -12.36 -3.29
C ASN A 340 -15.31 -12.24 -1.77
N ALA A 341 -16.36 -11.77 -1.10
CA ALA A 341 -16.37 -11.61 0.35
C ALA A 341 -16.09 -12.94 1.09
N GLU A 342 -16.67 -14.04 0.62
CA GLU A 342 -16.44 -15.39 1.19
C GLU A 342 -14.97 -15.81 1.04
N VAL A 343 -14.39 -15.62 -0.15
CA VAL A 343 -13.00 -15.98 -0.44
C VAL A 343 -12.02 -15.13 0.38
N VAL A 344 -12.26 -13.83 0.44
CA VAL A 344 -11.46 -12.87 1.22
C VAL A 344 -11.45 -13.25 2.70
N HIS A 345 -12.63 -13.50 3.27
CA HIS A 345 -12.77 -13.91 4.67
C HIS A 345 -12.12 -15.27 4.92
N GLY A 346 -12.31 -16.22 3.99
CA GLY A 346 -11.71 -17.56 4.10
C GLY A 346 -10.19 -17.56 4.06
N ILE A 347 -9.58 -16.75 3.19
CA ILE A 347 -8.13 -16.55 3.14
C ILE A 347 -7.65 -15.93 4.46
N ARG A 348 -8.31 -14.85 4.92
CA ARG A 348 -7.94 -14.19 6.18
C ARG A 348 -8.02 -15.16 7.36
N GLN A 349 -9.11 -15.90 7.50
CA GLN A 349 -9.27 -16.90 8.55
C GLN A 349 -8.16 -17.96 8.48
N ALA A 350 -7.86 -18.47 7.29
CA ALA A 350 -6.78 -19.45 7.11
C ALA A 350 -5.43 -18.91 7.58
N MET A 351 -5.15 -17.63 7.30
CA MET A 351 -3.93 -16.97 7.76
C MET A 351 -3.91 -16.79 9.27
N ASP A 352 -4.96 -16.26 9.87
CA ASP A 352 -5.05 -16.02 11.32
C ASP A 352 -4.90 -17.33 12.12
N GLU A 353 -5.48 -18.44 11.64
CA GLU A 353 -5.35 -19.77 12.26
C GLU A 353 -3.96 -20.39 12.08
N THR A 354 -3.20 -19.97 11.08
CA THR A 354 -1.90 -20.57 10.73
C THR A 354 -0.73 -19.76 11.25
N ASN A 355 -0.77 -18.44 11.03
CA ASN A 355 0.22 -17.48 11.45
C ASN A 355 -0.46 -16.11 11.61
N PRO A 356 -0.94 -15.75 12.81
CA PRO A 356 -1.63 -14.48 13.06
C PRO A 356 -0.72 -13.25 12.86
N ASP A 357 0.60 -13.44 12.84
CA ASP A 357 1.56 -12.39 12.54
C ASP A 357 1.84 -12.22 11.03
N ALA A 358 1.15 -12.96 10.16
CA ALA A 358 1.29 -12.79 8.72
C ALA A 358 0.48 -11.58 8.21
N TRP A 359 1.12 -10.76 7.38
CA TRP A 359 0.48 -9.60 6.75
C TRP A 359 -0.26 -10.00 5.48
N LEU A 360 -1.49 -9.50 5.30
CA LEU A 360 -2.34 -9.76 4.13
C LEU A 360 -2.69 -8.45 3.44
N VAL A 361 -2.20 -8.30 2.22
CA VAL A 361 -2.42 -7.14 1.37
C VAL A 361 -3.04 -7.59 0.05
N ALA A 362 -4.02 -6.86 -0.46
CA ALA A 362 -4.59 -7.12 -1.77
C ALA A 362 -4.14 -6.10 -2.81
N GLU A 363 -3.93 -6.57 -4.03
CA GLU A 363 -3.98 -5.68 -5.17
C GLU A 363 -5.45 -5.42 -5.51
N ASN A 364 -5.87 -4.19 -5.23
CA ASN A 364 -7.15 -3.68 -5.69
C ASN A 364 -6.86 -2.55 -6.67
N ALA A 365 -7.16 -2.81 -7.94
CA ALA A 365 -6.93 -1.86 -9.02
C ALA A 365 -7.73 -0.58 -8.86
N ASP A 366 -8.84 -0.67 -8.12
CA ASP A 366 -9.69 0.45 -7.78
C ASP A 366 -10.01 0.46 -6.27
N HIS A 367 -10.89 1.34 -5.85
CA HIS A 367 -11.24 1.58 -4.46
C HIS A 367 -12.31 0.60 -3.97
N PHE A 368 -11.95 -0.30 -3.03
CA PHE A 368 -12.85 -1.29 -2.43
C PHE A 368 -12.80 -1.25 -0.90
N PRO A 369 -13.30 -0.18 -0.26
CA PRO A 369 -13.24 -0.03 1.21
C PRO A 369 -14.09 -1.09 1.94
N ALA A 370 -15.08 -1.70 1.30
CA ALA A 370 -15.91 -2.74 1.89
C ALA A 370 -15.11 -4.00 2.27
N ASP A 371 -14.01 -4.29 1.58
CA ASP A 371 -13.12 -5.43 1.85
C ASP A 371 -12.23 -5.19 3.08
N LEU A 372 -12.18 -3.94 3.58
CA LEU A 372 -11.38 -3.50 4.72
C LEU A 372 -12.23 -3.39 6.00
N ASN A 373 -13.01 -4.42 6.27
CA ASN A 373 -13.99 -4.48 7.37
C ASN A 373 -13.48 -5.23 8.62
N GLY A 374 -12.18 -5.60 8.63
CA GLY A 374 -11.55 -6.36 9.70
C GLY A 374 -11.67 -7.88 9.60
N LEU A 375 -12.45 -8.42 8.66
CA LEU A 375 -12.50 -9.86 8.31
C LEU A 375 -11.79 -10.14 6.98
N GLY A 376 -11.54 -9.10 6.18
CA GLY A 376 -10.88 -9.19 4.91
C GLY A 376 -9.39 -8.82 4.99
N TRP A 377 -8.94 -8.13 3.95
CA TRP A 377 -7.56 -7.68 3.85
C TRP A 377 -7.15 -6.81 5.04
N HIS A 378 -5.89 -6.89 5.47
CA HIS A 378 -5.33 -5.91 6.42
C HIS A 378 -5.24 -4.53 5.78
N GLY A 379 -4.82 -4.48 4.52
CA GLY A 379 -4.71 -3.30 3.68
C GLY A 379 -4.74 -3.65 2.20
N THR A 380 -4.64 -2.64 1.36
CA THR A 380 -4.54 -2.78 -0.10
C THR A 380 -3.29 -2.08 -0.62
N MET A 381 -2.86 -2.41 -1.84
CA MET A 381 -1.93 -1.55 -2.58
C MET A 381 -2.67 -0.25 -2.90
N ASN A 382 -2.22 0.86 -2.32
CA ASN A 382 -2.95 2.13 -2.37
C ASN A 382 -2.67 2.93 -3.65
N TYR A 383 -3.18 2.43 -4.77
CA TYR A 383 -3.06 3.10 -6.07
C TYR A 383 -3.84 4.42 -6.11
N ASN A 384 -5.13 4.40 -5.77
CA ASN A 384 -6.01 5.56 -5.96
C ASN A 384 -5.87 6.61 -4.85
N GLY A 385 -5.68 6.18 -3.61
CA GLY A 385 -5.54 7.10 -2.48
C GLY A 385 -4.11 7.59 -2.25
N PHE A 386 -3.12 7.13 -3.05
CA PHE A 386 -1.73 7.53 -2.89
C PHE A 386 -1.01 7.70 -4.23
N MET A 387 -0.75 6.63 -4.99
CA MET A 387 0.12 6.66 -6.18
C MET A 387 -0.38 7.63 -7.24
N ARG A 388 -1.63 7.47 -7.70
CA ARG A 388 -2.19 8.27 -8.81
C ARG A 388 -2.29 9.76 -8.50
N PRO A 389 -2.75 10.20 -7.31
CA PRO A 389 -2.72 11.62 -6.96
C PRO A 389 -1.31 12.22 -7.00
N ILE A 390 -0.30 11.47 -6.53
CA ILE A 390 1.11 11.90 -6.55
C ILE A 390 1.62 12.00 -7.99
N TRP A 391 1.29 11.04 -8.84
CA TRP A 391 1.59 11.12 -10.27
C TRP A 391 1.01 12.40 -10.87
N GLY A 392 -0.25 12.72 -10.59
CA GLY A 392 -0.90 13.93 -11.06
C GLY A 392 -0.20 15.21 -10.59
N TRP A 393 0.33 15.22 -9.36
CA TRP A 393 1.00 16.40 -8.80
C TRP A 393 2.44 16.54 -9.26
N LEU A 394 3.18 15.43 -9.45
CA LEU A 394 4.62 15.45 -9.71
C LEU A 394 4.99 15.18 -11.18
N ASN A 395 4.07 14.77 -12.06
CA ASN A 395 4.44 14.43 -13.43
C ASN A 395 5.05 15.60 -14.22
N LYS A 396 6.00 15.27 -15.08
CA LYS A 396 6.58 16.16 -16.09
C LYS A 396 6.52 15.58 -17.49
N ASP A 397 6.35 14.27 -17.62
CA ASP A 397 6.27 13.59 -18.91
C ASP A 397 4.85 13.14 -19.20
N PRO A 398 4.09 13.87 -20.00
CA PRO A 398 2.71 13.50 -20.34
C PRO A 398 2.61 12.26 -21.22
N GLN A 399 3.71 11.79 -21.84
CA GLN A 399 3.72 10.64 -22.72
C GLN A 399 3.90 9.31 -21.98
N VAL A 400 4.20 9.35 -20.68
CA VAL A 400 4.21 8.15 -19.84
C VAL A 400 2.81 7.57 -19.78
N GLU A 401 2.67 6.28 -20.07
CA GLU A 401 1.39 5.59 -20.02
C GLU A 401 0.74 5.72 -18.64
N TYR A 402 -0.45 6.34 -18.60
CA TYR A 402 -1.16 6.63 -17.34
C TYR A 402 -1.77 5.36 -16.77
N GLY A 403 -0.90 4.67 -16.09
CA GLY A 403 -1.32 3.61 -15.22
C GLY A 403 -1.70 2.34 -15.91
N PHE A 404 -1.62 1.38 -15.12
CA PHE A 404 -1.95 -0.02 -15.23
C PHE A 404 -3.36 -0.31 -15.78
N PHE A 405 -4.31 0.64 -15.70
CA PHE A 405 -5.72 0.42 -15.99
C PHE A 405 -6.19 1.00 -17.33
N GLY A 406 -5.25 1.29 -18.23
CA GLY A 406 -5.60 1.73 -19.56
C GLY A 406 -6.45 2.99 -19.60
N GLN A 407 -6.15 3.97 -18.76
CA GLN A 407 -6.80 5.27 -18.84
C GLN A 407 -6.53 5.90 -20.22
N PRO A 408 -7.57 6.30 -20.96
CA PRO A 408 -7.40 6.80 -22.32
C PRO A 408 -6.95 8.26 -22.39
N THR A 409 -6.25 8.73 -21.35
CA THR A 409 -5.80 10.11 -21.22
C THR A 409 -4.37 10.14 -20.70
N ASP A 410 -3.69 11.25 -20.93
CA ASP A 410 -2.42 11.54 -20.27
C ASP A 410 -2.59 11.65 -18.75
N ILE A 411 -1.50 11.57 -18.00
CA ILE A 411 -1.51 11.81 -16.55
C ILE A 411 -2.03 13.22 -16.29
N PRO A 412 -3.14 13.41 -15.56
CA PRO A 412 -3.69 14.73 -15.30
C PRO A 412 -2.71 15.55 -14.45
N LYS A 413 -2.61 16.85 -14.75
CA LYS A 413 -1.85 17.79 -13.90
C LYS A 413 -2.78 18.34 -12.83
N VAL A 414 -2.44 18.05 -11.56
CA VAL A 414 -3.22 18.51 -10.42
C VAL A 414 -2.44 19.51 -9.56
N THR A 415 -3.16 20.37 -8.87
CA THR A 415 -2.61 21.29 -7.86
C THR A 415 -2.45 20.59 -6.51
N GLY A 416 -1.70 21.16 -5.56
CA GLY A 416 -1.59 20.61 -4.21
C GLY A 416 -2.95 20.46 -3.51
N PRO A 417 -3.88 21.44 -3.57
CA PRO A 417 -5.24 21.26 -3.05
C PRO A 417 -6.00 20.09 -3.70
N GLN A 418 -5.85 19.86 -5.00
CA GLN A 418 -6.47 18.71 -5.69
C GLN A 418 -5.83 17.38 -5.29
N LEU A 419 -4.49 17.34 -5.13
CA LEU A 419 -3.78 16.19 -4.58
C LEU A 419 -4.36 15.79 -3.22
N VAL A 420 -4.39 16.75 -2.28
CA VAL A 420 -4.89 16.51 -0.92
C VAL A 420 -6.36 16.10 -0.92
N SER A 421 -7.19 16.74 -1.75
CA SER A 421 -8.62 16.40 -1.88
C SER A 421 -8.81 14.98 -2.40
N ALA A 422 -8.07 14.56 -3.44
CA ALA A 422 -8.14 13.22 -3.98
C ALA A 422 -7.70 12.17 -2.94
N MET A 423 -6.54 12.37 -2.31
CA MET A 423 -6.03 11.48 -1.26
C MET A 423 -7.03 11.36 -0.09
N THR A 424 -7.61 12.48 0.34
CA THR A 424 -8.60 12.49 1.43
C THR A 424 -9.86 11.73 1.05
N GLN A 425 -10.43 11.97 -0.14
CA GLN A 425 -11.65 11.31 -0.58
C GLN A 425 -11.50 9.79 -0.71
N PHE A 426 -10.41 9.32 -1.33
CA PHE A 426 -10.17 7.88 -1.47
C PHE A 426 -9.90 7.20 -0.12
N ASN A 427 -9.21 7.87 0.80
CA ASN A 427 -8.87 7.30 2.10
C ASN A 427 -10.00 7.45 3.14
N ALA A 428 -10.95 8.39 2.95
CA ALA A 428 -12.04 8.64 3.90
C ALA A 428 -12.94 7.42 4.15
N GLY A 429 -13.13 6.56 3.15
CA GLY A 429 -13.91 5.32 3.30
C GLY A 429 -13.20 4.20 4.08
N ILE A 430 -11.90 4.33 4.31
CA ILE A 430 -11.03 3.30 4.88
C ILE A 430 -10.86 3.53 6.39
N PRO A 431 -11.10 2.53 7.26
CA PRO A 431 -10.76 2.65 8.68
C PRO A 431 -9.28 2.98 8.86
N TRP A 432 -8.93 3.91 9.76
CA TRP A 432 -7.55 4.37 9.97
C TRP A 432 -6.55 3.20 10.10
N ARG A 433 -6.90 2.18 10.89
CA ARG A 433 -6.02 1.03 11.08
C ARG A 433 -5.74 0.24 9.78
N ASN A 434 -6.68 0.20 8.82
CA ASN A 434 -6.48 -0.44 7.53
C ASN A 434 -5.72 0.48 6.56
N LEU A 435 -5.87 1.80 6.70
CA LEU A 435 -5.06 2.76 5.95
C LEU A 435 -3.57 2.62 6.30
N VAL A 436 -3.23 2.60 7.59
CA VAL A 436 -1.83 2.44 8.02
C VAL A 436 -1.27 1.04 7.75
N ALA A 437 -2.13 0.05 7.52
CA ALA A 437 -1.76 -1.29 7.09
C ALA A 437 -1.76 -1.46 5.56
N SER A 438 -2.12 -0.45 4.78
CA SER A 438 -2.08 -0.47 3.32
C SER A 438 -0.68 -0.23 2.80
N MET A 439 -0.33 -0.92 1.70
CA MET A 439 0.96 -0.76 1.03
C MET A 439 0.95 0.53 0.20
N LEU A 440 1.91 1.38 0.43
CA LEU A 440 2.18 2.58 -0.36
C LEU A 440 3.22 2.26 -1.44
N LEU A 441 3.05 2.85 -2.62
CA LEU A 441 3.95 2.66 -3.75
C LEU A 441 3.94 3.91 -4.64
N LEU A 442 5.04 4.23 -5.29
CA LEU A 442 5.11 5.23 -6.35
C LEU A 442 4.94 4.59 -7.73
N ASP A 443 5.34 3.34 -7.85
CA ASP A 443 5.23 2.49 -9.01
C ASP A 443 5.34 1.01 -8.61
N SER A 444 5.27 0.12 -9.59
CA SER A 444 5.44 -1.32 -9.42
C SER A 444 5.91 -1.96 -10.74
N HIS A 445 6.05 -3.28 -10.73
CA HIS A 445 6.35 -4.06 -11.93
C HIS A 445 5.27 -4.00 -13.03
N ASP A 446 4.10 -3.40 -12.74
CA ASP A 446 2.96 -3.27 -13.67
C ASP A 446 2.79 -1.85 -14.22
N THR A 447 3.58 -0.90 -13.74
CA THR A 447 3.45 0.51 -14.11
C THR A 447 4.76 1.05 -14.70
N ALA A 448 4.70 2.25 -15.27
CA ALA A 448 5.93 2.99 -15.57
C ALA A 448 6.73 3.23 -14.29
N ARG A 449 8.05 3.33 -14.40
CA ARG A 449 8.91 3.79 -13.30
C ARG A 449 8.61 5.24 -12.95
N PHE A 450 8.56 5.56 -11.67
CA PHE A 450 8.29 6.92 -11.23
C PHE A 450 9.36 7.93 -11.70
N ARG A 451 10.61 7.48 -11.89
CA ARG A 451 11.67 8.27 -12.55
C ARG A 451 11.23 8.81 -13.91
N ASN A 452 10.51 8.02 -14.70
CA ASN A 452 9.96 8.46 -15.99
C ASN A 452 8.78 9.42 -15.82
N VAL A 453 7.86 9.14 -14.88
CA VAL A 453 6.71 10.00 -14.59
C VAL A 453 7.16 11.44 -14.29
N VAL A 454 8.21 11.60 -13.52
CA VAL A 454 8.77 12.93 -13.19
C VAL A 454 9.71 13.50 -14.24
N GLY A 455 9.73 12.96 -15.46
CA GLY A 455 10.58 13.44 -16.56
C GLY A 455 12.06 13.26 -16.28
N LYS A 456 12.42 12.19 -15.59
CA LYS A 456 13.79 11.81 -15.18
C LYS A 456 14.47 12.81 -14.22
N ASP A 457 13.70 13.71 -13.63
CA ASP A 457 14.16 14.69 -12.65
C ASP A 457 14.42 14.02 -11.29
N PRO A 458 15.68 13.88 -10.83
CA PRO A 458 15.99 13.19 -9.58
C PRO A 458 15.46 13.92 -8.36
N VAL A 459 15.41 15.25 -8.38
CA VAL A 459 14.98 16.05 -7.24
C VAL A 459 13.47 15.92 -7.06
N ARG A 460 12.70 15.92 -8.15
CA ARG A 460 11.27 15.70 -8.13
C ARG A 460 10.94 14.25 -7.77
N HIS A 461 11.74 13.28 -8.19
CA HIS A 461 11.65 11.89 -7.75
C HIS A 461 11.82 11.79 -6.24
N LEU A 462 12.77 12.54 -5.68
CA LEU A 462 13.02 12.56 -4.23
C LEU A 462 11.83 13.11 -3.43
N VAL A 463 11.09 14.09 -3.97
CA VAL A 463 9.83 14.56 -3.36
C VAL A 463 8.80 13.43 -3.30
N GLY A 464 8.69 12.62 -4.34
CA GLY A 464 7.84 11.41 -4.35
C GLY A 464 8.28 10.39 -3.30
N MET A 465 9.59 10.10 -3.22
CA MET A 465 10.16 9.19 -2.20
C MET A 465 9.90 9.70 -0.77
N ALA A 466 10.00 11.01 -0.55
CA ALA A 466 9.66 11.60 0.74
C ALA A 466 8.19 11.40 1.09
N LEU A 467 7.26 11.59 0.14
CA LEU A 467 5.84 11.25 0.36
C LEU A 467 5.67 9.77 0.68
N LEU A 468 6.30 8.87 -0.09
CA LEU A 468 6.23 7.42 0.14
C LEU A 468 6.66 7.05 1.56
N LEU A 469 7.74 7.63 2.05
CA LEU A 469 8.34 7.28 3.33
C LEU A 469 7.76 8.04 4.53
N THR A 470 6.94 9.08 4.30
CA THR A 470 6.38 9.90 5.41
C THR A 470 4.85 9.84 5.51
N TYR A 471 4.13 9.41 4.48
CA TYR A 471 2.67 9.27 4.51
C TYR A 471 2.22 8.05 5.35
N PRO A 472 0.98 8.04 5.92
CA PRO A 472 0.44 6.87 6.62
C PRO A 472 0.30 5.64 5.71
N GLY A 473 0.92 4.54 6.10
CA GLY A 473 0.92 3.27 5.37
C GLY A 473 2.28 2.57 5.43
N VAL A 474 2.39 1.45 4.75
CA VAL A 474 3.61 0.63 4.67
C VAL A 474 4.30 0.90 3.34
N PRO A 475 5.42 1.63 3.30
CA PRO A 475 6.10 1.96 2.05
C PRO A 475 6.72 0.73 1.39
N SER A 476 6.58 0.64 0.06
CA SER A 476 7.21 -0.36 -0.79
C SER A 476 7.96 0.33 -1.94
N ILE A 477 9.25 0.08 -2.05
CA ILE A 477 10.13 0.58 -3.11
C ILE A 477 10.28 -0.53 -4.15
N PHE A 478 10.03 -0.25 -5.43
CA PHE A 478 10.29 -1.21 -6.48
C PHE A 478 11.79 -1.25 -6.78
N ALA A 479 12.39 -2.44 -6.73
CA ALA A 479 13.83 -2.63 -6.88
C ALA A 479 14.39 -1.91 -8.11
N GLY A 480 15.37 -1.04 -7.86
CA GLY A 480 15.97 -0.15 -8.86
C GLY A 480 15.50 1.30 -8.82
N ASP A 481 14.41 1.63 -8.14
CA ASP A 481 13.98 3.03 -8.00
C ASP A 481 15.01 3.84 -7.21
N GLU A 482 15.59 3.24 -6.18
CA GLU A 482 16.61 3.85 -5.33
C GLU A 482 17.89 4.23 -6.08
N ILE A 483 18.13 3.63 -7.23
CA ILE A 483 19.26 3.94 -8.12
C ILE A 483 18.85 4.72 -9.37
N GLY A 484 17.58 5.13 -9.45
CA GLY A 484 17.02 5.92 -10.54
C GLY A 484 16.81 5.14 -11.84
N LEU A 485 16.51 3.82 -11.78
CA LEU A 485 16.16 3.05 -12.97
C LEU A 485 14.97 3.66 -13.71
N GLU A 486 15.01 3.54 -15.01
CA GLU A 486 14.01 4.03 -15.95
C GLU A 486 13.15 2.91 -16.51
N GLY A 487 11.95 3.24 -16.97
CA GLY A 487 11.03 2.39 -17.69
C GLY A 487 9.72 3.13 -17.95
N ALA A 488 9.34 3.27 -19.21
CA ALA A 488 8.23 4.15 -19.60
C ALA A 488 6.84 3.53 -19.39
N TRP A 489 6.76 2.23 -19.13
CA TRP A 489 5.52 1.50 -18.91
C TRP A 489 5.82 0.07 -18.39
N GLY A 490 4.79 -0.69 -18.00
CA GLY A 490 4.88 -1.96 -17.26
C GLY A 490 6.06 -2.87 -17.55
N GLU A 491 6.08 -3.56 -18.70
CA GLU A 491 7.16 -4.50 -19.01
C GLU A 491 8.53 -3.81 -19.22
N ASP A 492 8.57 -2.57 -19.75
CA ASP A 492 9.82 -1.81 -19.85
C ASP A 492 10.37 -1.43 -18.46
N ALA A 493 9.50 -1.27 -17.47
CA ALA A 493 9.90 -1.01 -16.08
C ALA A 493 10.64 -2.19 -15.42
N ARG A 494 10.50 -3.39 -15.98
CA ARG A 494 11.14 -4.63 -15.48
C ARG A 494 12.57 -4.80 -16.02
N ARG A 495 13.34 -3.71 -16.08
CA ARG A 495 14.77 -3.74 -16.45
C ARG A 495 15.59 -4.37 -15.34
N THR A 496 16.72 -4.97 -15.72
CA THR A 496 17.68 -5.57 -14.77
C THR A 496 18.46 -4.51 -14.01
N ILE A 497 18.86 -4.83 -12.79
CA ILE A 497 19.74 -3.97 -11.99
C ILE A 497 21.19 -4.13 -12.47
N PRO A 498 21.91 -3.06 -12.82
CA PRO A 498 23.28 -3.13 -13.32
C PRO A 498 24.29 -3.23 -12.16
N TRP A 499 24.34 -4.40 -11.49
CA TRP A 499 25.17 -4.61 -10.30
C TRP A 499 26.65 -4.35 -10.51
N ASP A 500 27.18 -4.77 -11.66
CA ASP A 500 28.61 -4.65 -11.99
C ASP A 500 28.96 -3.29 -12.63
N LYS A 501 27.99 -2.37 -12.72
CA LYS A 501 28.10 -1.08 -13.41
C LYS A 501 27.56 0.06 -12.53
N ARG A 502 28.16 0.21 -11.36
CA ARG A 502 27.73 1.23 -10.38
C ARG A 502 27.86 2.67 -10.91
N GLU A 503 28.61 2.91 -11.97
CA GLU A 503 28.66 4.18 -12.70
C GLU A 503 27.34 4.52 -13.42
N ARG A 504 26.44 3.54 -13.59
CA ARG A 504 25.08 3.75 -14.12
C ARG A 504 24.05 4.08 -13.04
N TRP A 505 24.44 4.01 -11.77
CA TRP A 505 23.58 4.33 -10.66
C TRP A 505 23.56 5.84 -10.42
N ASP A 506 22.41 6.37 -10.08
CA ASP A 506 22.31 7.71 -9.47
C ASP A 506 22.74 7.59 -7.99
N ASN A 507 24.05 7.56 -7.76
CA ASN A 507 24.62 7.33 -6.42
C ASN A 507 24.23 8.44 -5.43
N LYS A 508 24.06 9.69 -5.89
CA LYS A 508 23.58 10.77 -5.04
C LYS A 508 22.15 10.49 -4.60
N PHE A 509 21.29 10.12 -5.52
CA PHE A 509 19.89 9.78 -5.24
C PHE A 509 19.78 8.57 -4.30
N PHE A 510 20.63 7.56 -4.47
CA PHE A 510 20.71 6.39 -3.58
C PHE A 510 20.95 6.79 -2.12
N GLU A 511 21.93 7.66 -1.86
CA GLU A 511 22.23 8.13 -0.49
C GLU A 511 21.07 8.96 0.08
N GLU A 512 20.38 9.75 -0.74
CA GLU A 512 19.20 10.51 -0.31
C GLU A 512 18.03 9.56 0.07
N VAL A 513 17.76 8.53 -0.73
CA VAL A 513 16.73 7.52 -0.42
C VAL A 513 17.07 6.78 0.88
N LYS A 514 18.31 6.36 1.05
CA LYS A 514 18.83 5.74 2.28
C LYS A 514 18.62 6.62 3.51
N ALA A 515 18.91 7.92 3.40
CA ALA A 515 18.68 8.88 4.48
C ALA A 515 17.19 9.00 4.83
N LEU A 516 16.30 9.07 3.83
CA LEU A 516 14.85 9.10 4.05
C LEU A 516 14.32 7.81 4.69
N VAL A 517 14.82 6.63 4.29
CA VAL A 517 14.48 5.35 4.93
C VAL A 517 14.91 5.35 6.40
N ALA A 518 16.10 5.87 6.70
CA ALA A 518 16.58 5.99 8.09
C ALA A 518 15.67 6.89 8.93
N VAL A 519 15.23 8.04 8.40
CA VAL A 519 14.26 8.94 9.06
C VAL A 519 12.93 8.21 9.32
N ARG A 520 12.38 7.52 8.32
CA ARG A 520 11.14 6.72 8.48
C ARG A 520 11.26 5.70 9.60
N ARG A 521 12.34 4.93 9.62
CA ARG A 521 12.52 3.82 10.55
C ARG A 521 12.80 4.27 11.99
N SER A 522 13.35 5.45 12.18
CA SER A 522 13.64 6.00 13.50
C SER A 522 12.44 6.72 14.14
N SER A 523 11.39 7.06 13.37
CA SER A 523 10.27 7.87 13.85
C SER A 523 9.02 7.03 14.11
N GLU A 524 8.47 7.14 15.33
CA GLU A 524 7.18 6.56 15.70
C GLU A 524 6.02 7.29 15.00
N ALA A 525 6.09 8.62 14.96
CA ALA A 525 5.06 9.41 14.30
C ALA A 525 4.94 9.06 12.81
N LEU A 526 6.05 8.88 12.09
CA LEU A 526 5.99 8.45 10.70
C LEU A 526 5.45 7.03 10.56
N ALA A 527 5.70 6.15 11.52
CA ALA A 527 5.23 4.77 11.51
C ALA A 527 3.74 4.64 11.83
N LEU A 528 3.25 5.27 12.90
CA LEU A 528 1.93 5.06 13.51
C LEU A 528 1.10 6.33 13.64
N GLY A 529 1.74 7.50 13.62
CA GLY A 529 1.11 8.78 13.95
C GLY A 529 0.01 9.18 12.98
N GLY A 530 -0.85 10.07 13.46
CA GLY A 530 -1.92 10.71 12.69
C GLY A 530 -1.41 11.57 11.52
N LEU A 531 -2.33 12.11 10.75
CA LEU A 531 -2.05 12.93 9.58
C LEU A 531 -2.87 14.22 9.64
N ARG A 532 -2.22 15.38 9.62
CA ARG A 532 -2.89 16.68 9.56
C ARG A 532 -2.22 17.59 8.54
N PHE A 533 -2.90 17.89 7.43
CA PHE A 533 -2.42 18.91 6.48
C PHE A 533 -2.54 20.30 7.10
N ILE A 534 -1.44 21.07 7.12
CA ILE A 534 -1.40 22.39 7.76
C ILE A 534 -1.13 23.53 6.78
N TYR A 535 -0.51 23.24 5.63
CA TYR A 535 -0.24 24.25 4.60
C TYR A 535 -0.26 23.60 3.22
N VAL A 536 -1.11 24.08 2.35
CA VAL A 536 -1.30 23.53 1.00
C VAL A 536 -1.49 24.66 0.01
N THR A 537 -0.61 24.74 -0.97
CA THR A 537 -0.72 25.59 -2.16
C THR A 537 -0.60 24.74 -3.42
N ASP A 538 -0.63 25.32 -4.60
CA ASP A 538 -0.49 24.57 -5.85
C ASP A 538 0.82 23.76 -5.89
N ASP A 539 1.90 24.33 -5.35
CA ASP A 539 3.25 23.79 -5.45
C ASP A 539 3.85 23.34 -4.11
N VAL A 540 3.18 23.57 -2.98
CA VAL A 540 3.67 23.19 -1.65
C VAL A 540 2.61 22.38 -0.92
N VAL A 541 3.04 21.28 -0.32
CA VAL A 541 2.21 20.48 0.60
C VAL A 541 2.98 20.26 1.89
N ALA A 542 2.39 20.68 3.03
CA ALA A 542 2.95 20.42 4.34
C ALA A 542 1.92 19.81 5.28
N PHE A 543 2.36 18.78 6.03
CA PHE A 543 1.52 18.05 6.96
C PHE A 543 2.28 17.63 8.22
N LEU A 544 1.53 17.49 9.30
CA LEU A 544 2.02 16.91 10.55
C LEU A 544 1.76 15.40 10.56
N ARG A 545 2.72 14.67 11.11
CA ARG A 545 2.58 13.30 11.59
C ARG A 545 2.72 13.35 13.10
N GLU A 546 1.70 12.92 13.83
CA GLU A 546 1.61 13.12 15.28
C GLU A 546 1.36 11.79 15.99
N SER A 547 2.24 11.45 16.93
CA SER A 547 2.06 10.34 17.89
C SER A 547 2.05 10.89 19.32
N HIS A 548 1.88 10.00 20.30
CA HIS A 548 2.04 10.40 21.71
C HIS A 548 3.49 10.77 22.05
N ALA A 549 4.46 10.25 21.32
CA ALA A 549 5.88 10.42 21.61
C ALA A 549 6.51 11.61 20.88
N GLU A 550 6.05 11.92 19.67
CA GLU A 550 6.69 12.95 18.84
C GLU A 550 5.73 13.54 17.80
N THR A 551 6.07 14.71 17.31
CA THR A 551 5.42 15.37 16.18
C THR A 551 6.46 15.67 15.10
N ILE A 552 6.18 15.25 13.89
CA ILE A 552 7.03 15.47 12.71
C ILE A 552 6.27 16.34 11.71
N LEU A 553 6.92 17.39 11.24
CA LEU A 553 6.45 18.17 10.11
C LEU A 553 7.17 17.74 8.84
N VAL A 554 6.40 17.50 7.80
CA VAL A 554 6.90 17.25 6.44
C VAL A 554 6.46 18.42 5.55
N ALA A 555 7.40 19.09 4.89
CA ALA A 555 7.14 20.21 3.98
C ALA A 555 7.82 19.94 2.64
N LEU A 556 7.01 19.84 1.59
CA LEU A 556 7.40 19.43 0.25
C LEU A 556 7.06 20.52 -0.77
N SER A 557 7.98 20.83 -1.67
CA SER A 557 7.72 21.66 -2.83
C SER A 557 8.03 20.92 -4.13
N ARG A 558 7.16 21.07 -5.15
CA ARG A 558 7.36 20.43 -6.45
C ARG A 558 8.02 21.33 -7.52
N ASN A 559 8.08 22.60 -7.27
CA ASN A 559 8.66 23.62 -8.16
C ASN A 559 9.47 24.64 -7.34
N PRO A 560 10.32 25.46 -7.98
CA PRO A 560 10.86 26.66 -7.35
C PRO A 560 9.73 27.50 -6.74
N VAL A 561 9.80 27.78 -5.45
CA VAL A 561 8.75 28.51 -4.74
C VAL A 561 9.27 29.12 -3.44
N GLN A 562 8.77 30.32 -3.12
CA GLN A 562 8.97 30.93 -1.81
C GLN A 562 7.72 30.76 -0.96
N PHE A 563 7.87 30.27 0.26
CA PHE A 563 6.75 30.11 1.20
C PHE A 563 7.18 30.30 2.66
N ASN A 564 6.20 30.57 3.50
CA ASN A 564 6.37 30.70 4.95
C ASN A 564 5.23 29.96 5.65
N ILE A 565 5.56 29.05 6.57
CA ILE A 565 4.62 28.33 7.42
C ILE A 565 4.82 28.78 8.85
N SER A 566 3.78 29.41 9.47
CA SER A 566 3.76 29.65 10.90
C SER A 566 3.29 28.40 11.64
N LEU A 567 4.05 27.95 12.62
CA LEU A 567 3.73 26.82 13.49
C LEU A 567 3.02 27.25 14.77
N ALA A 568 3.09 28.55 15.12
CA ALA A 568 2.48 29.09 16.32
C ALA A 568 0.95 28.82 16.45
N PRO A 569 0.13 28.87 15.37
CA PRO A 569 -1.30 28.49 15.46
C PRO A 569 -1.54 27.03 15.85
N PHE A 570 -0.54 26.19 15.76
CA PHE A 570 -0.57 24.77 16.12
C PHE A 570 0.15 24.49 17.45
N GLY A 571 0.75 25.51 18.09
CA GLY A 571 1.49 25.39 19.34
C GLY A 571 2.81 24.63 19.20
N PHE A 572 3.49 24.78 18.07
CA PHE A 572 4.75 24.09 17.80
C PHE A 572 5.85 25.03 17.34
N GLU A 573 7.08 24.56 17.56
CA GLU A 573 8.29 25.11 16.96
C GLU A 573 9.20 23.97 16.46
N VAL A 574 10.07 24.27 15.51
CA VAL A 574 11.09 23.34 15.01
C VAL A 574 12.16 23.17 16.07
N GLU A 575 12.29 21.98 16.59
CA GLU A 575 13.35 21.55 17.51
C GLU A 575 14.59 21.06 16.76
N LYS A 576 14.37 20.29 15.70
CA LYS A 576 15.44 19.64 14.94
C LYS A 576 15.08 19.46 13.47
N VAL A 577 16.04 19.67 12.59
CA VAL A 577 15.96 19.29 11.17
C VAL A 577 16.40 17.83 11.04
N LEU A 578 15.49 16.96 10.58
CA LEU A 578 15.78 15.55 10.35
C LEU A 578 16.26 15.28 8.94
N TYR A 579 15.75 16.05 7.96
CA TYR A 579 16.15 15.94 6.57
C TYR A 579 15.93 17.27 5.84
N GLY A 580 16.79 17.58 4.87
CA GLY A 580 16.72 18.80 4.07
C GLY A 580 17.26 20.04 4.79
N SER A 581 16.85 21.23 4.34
CA SER A 581 17.24 22.50 4.91
C SER A 581 16.11 23.12 5.73
N GLY A 582 16.45 23.90 6.75
CA GLY A 582 15.47 24.61 7.57
C GLY A 582 16.10 25.35 8.74
N GLN A 583 15.28 26.07 9.49
CA GLN A 583 15.66 26.86 10.65
C GLN A 583 14.92 26.34 11.89
N ILE A 584 15.54 26.45 13.05
CA ILE A 584 14.91 26.21 14.36
C ILE A 584 14.00 27.40 14.69
N GLY A 585 12.83 27.14 15.30
CA GLY A 585 11.87 28.15 15.74
C GLY A 585 10.46 27.98 15.22
N ALA A 586 9.60 28.95 15.46
CA ALA A 586 8.16 28.89 15.19
C ALA A 586 7.75 29.11 13.72
N HIS A 587 8.71 29.29 12.82
CA HIS A 587 8.45 29.53 11.39
C HIS A 587 9.37 28.69 10.52
N ILE A 588 8.81 28.20 9.40
CA ILE A 588 9.60 27.63 8.30
C ILE A 588 9.48 28.57 7.12
N SER A 589 10.57 29.30 6.85
CA SER A 589 10.70 30.17 5.68
C SER A 589 11.65 29.51 4.70
N ARG A 590 11.18 29.22 3.48
CA ARG A 590 11.98 28.60 2.43
C ARG A 590 11.86 29.37 1.13
N ASN A 591 12.99 29.44 0.43
CA ASN A 591 13.07 29.94 -0.93
C ASN A 591 13.70 28.84 -1.79
N ASP A 592 12.85 27.90 -2.21
CA ASP A 592 13.27 26.73 -2.97
C ASP A 592 13.53 27.14 -4.41
N THR A 593 14.73 26.89 -4.90
CA THR A 593 15.15 27.15 -6.29
C THR A 593 14.89 25.95 -7.20
N GLU A 594 14.55 24.81 -6.61
CA GLU A 594 14.19 23.55 -7.25
C GLU A 594 13.17 22.81 -6.37
N PRO A 595 12.57 21.69 -6.81
CA PRO A 595 11.76 20.84 -5.93
C PRO A 595 12.54 20.48 -4.67
N ALA A 596 11.89 20.45 -3.51
CA ALA A 596 12.62 20.24 -2.26
C ALA A 596 11.82 19.54 -1.17
N VAL A 597 12.56 18.87 -0.29
CA VAL A 597 12.06 18.13 0.87
C VAL A 597 12.57 18.76 2.16
N GLY A 598 11.70 18.92 3.15
CA GLY A 598 12.07 19.26 4.52
C GLY A 598 11.31 18.38 5.50
N ILE A 599 12.01 17.76 6.43
CA ILE A 599 11.42 16.95 7.51
C ILE A 599 11.97 17.45 8.84
N TYR A 600 11.07 17.81 9.76
CA TYR A 600 11.41 18.50 10.98
C TYR A 600 10.75 17.82 12.17
N GLN A 601 11.50 17.59 13.23
CA GLN A 601 10.96 17.26 14.54
C GLN A 601 10.51 18.55 15.22
N LEU A 602 9.31 18.51 15.80
CA LEU A 602 8.71 19.64 16.47
C LEU A 602 8.64 19.41 17.99
N SER A 603 8.84 20.49 18.76
CA SER A 603 8.51 20.56 20.18
C SER A 603 7.29 21.45 20.41
N ARG A 604 6.63 21.32 21.56
CA ARG A 604 5.58 22.25 21.98
C ARG A 604 6.22 23.60 22.33
N SER A 605 5.64 24.68 21.77
CA SER A 605 6.05 26.06 22.06
C SER A 605 5.45 26.60 23.35
#